data_71a971ed8fc9e8689f54fa4d462c73bb
#
_entry.id   71a971ed8fc9e8689f54fa4d462c73bb
#
_cell.length_a   1.000
_cell.length_b   1.000
_cell.length_c   1.000
_cell.angle_alpha   90.00
_cell.angle_beta   90.00
_cell.angle_gamma   90.00
#
_symmetry.space_group_name_H-M   'P 1'
#
loop_
_entity.id
_entity.type
_entity.pdbx_description
1 polymer ?
#
loop_
_entity_poly.entity_id
_entity_poly.type
_entity_poly.pdbx_seq_one_letter_code
_entity_poly.pdbx_strand_id
1 'polypeptide(L)'
;MTTVEAALNLPQNLYLEVTNRCNLKCKACILYKGSWEAPRDITLDELIRITDQLPELRQIALHGIGEPLLNEVLPAMIRHLKNRDIFVFFNSNGILLDERRQDDLITAGLDELRISLDAASPQGYKAMRNSDKFDHIVCNLKSFVAHKKRLGVAYPKLSLWYLGTRENIAELPEFIRLAAAIGVKDVYLQRLVYFQDNGGYGVALPEKTLMASDGKTREYLNQSQDLAGQFGIQFSASGLRSPLESVQTYSANRSSWQKCFRPKTLMYITSNGNVLPCCISPFSTSDYSSIILGNVFESPLKEIWLGSKYRDFRKTHQTDTPPKCCQGCGILWSL
;
A
#
# COMPACT_ATOMS: atom_id res chain seq x y z
N MET A 1 33.32 -6.67 -16.10
CA MET A 1 31.88 -7.00 -16.26
C MET A 1 31.58 -8.08 -15.25
N THR A 2 31.04 -7.68 -14.12
CA THR A 2 30.89 -8.54 -12.94
C THR A 2 29.59 -9.36 -13.05
N THR A 3 29.73 -10.63 -12.84
CA THR A 3 28.86 -11.79 -12.98
C THR A 3 27.58 -11.81 -12.08
N VAL A 4 27.01 -10.69 -11.70
CA VAL A 4 25.83 -10.64 -10.81
C VAL A 4 24.50 -10.49 -11.58
N GLU A 5 24.53 -10.25 -12.90
CA GLU A 5 23.31 -10.12 -13.72
C GLU A 5 22.73 -11.45 -14.25
N ALA A 6 23.43 -12.56 -14.08
CA ALA A 6 23.10 -13.83 -14.76
C ALA A 6 21.96 -14.62 -14.10
N ALA A 7 21.36 -14.18 -13.00
CA ALA A 7 20.32 -14.94 -12.28
C ALA A 7 19.23 -14.07 -11.64
N LEU A 8 18.74 -13.05 -12.33
CA LEU A 8 17.58 -12.34 -11.84
C LEU A 8 16.32 -13.17 -12.19
N ASN A 9 15.83 -13.97 -11.24
CA ASN A 9 14.57 -14.67 -11.39
C ASN A 9 13.40 -13.69 -11.54
N LEU A 10 12.32 -14.13 -12.15
CA LEU A 10 11.07 -13.38 -12.19
C LEU A 10 10.61 -13.04 -10.76
N PRO A 11 9.87 -11.93 -10.56
CA PRO A 11 9.49 -11.51 -9.22
C PRO A 11 8.53 -12.52 -8.57
N GLN A 12 8.76 -12.79 -7.28
CA GLN A 12 7.88 -13.61 -6.47
C GLN A 12 6.78 -12.80 -5.78
N ASN A 13 6.86 -11.46 -5.88
CA ASN A 13 5.88 -10.53 -5.32
C ASN A 13 5.34 -9.64 -6.45
N LEU A 14 4.03 -9.56 -6.54
CA LEU A 14 3.34 -8.73 -7.52
C LEU A 14 2.40 -7.75 -6.82
N TYR A 15 2.41 -6.51 -7.25
CA TYR A 15 1.32 -5.57 -7.02
C TYR A 15 0.58 -5.40 -8.34
N LEU A 16 -0.67 -5.78 -8.38
CA LEU A 16 -1.54 -5.64 -9.53
C LEU A 16 -2.71 -4.73 -9.18
N GLU A 17 -2.75 -3.57 -9.78
CA GLU A 17 -3.88 -2.67 -9.66
C GLU A 17 -5.07 -3.23 -10.43
N VAL A 18 -6.04 -3.79 -9.72
CA VAL A 18 -7.23 -4.40 -10.33
C VAL A 18 -8.22 -3.37 -10.87
N THR A 19 -8.11 -2.13 -10.42
CA THR A 19 -8.86 -0.97 -10.92
C THR A 19 -8.13 0.31 -10.52
N ASN A 20 -8.14 1.34 -11.37
CA ASN A 20 -7.71 2.69 -11.03
C ASN A 20 -8.91 3.63 -10.74
N ARG A 21 -10.13 3.10 -10.73
CA ARG A 21 -11.32 3.83 -10.30
C ARG A 21 -11.39 3.83 -8.77
N CYS A 22 -11.77 4.95 -8.19
CA CYS A 22 -11.98 5.07 -6.75
C CYS A 22 -13.26 5.89 -6.46
N ASN A 23 -13.98 5.51 -5.41
CA ASN A 23 -15.14 6.24 -4.90
C ASN A 23 -14.76 7.37 -3.93
N LEU A 24 -13.45 7.61 -3.72
CA LEU A 24 -12.91 8.72 -2.92
C LEU A 24 -11.92 9.55 -3.73
N LYS A 25 -11.71 10.80 -3.27
CA LYS A 25 -10.64 11.71 -3.68
C LYS A 25 -9.89 12.19 -2.44
N CYS A 26 -9.14 11.27 -1.82
CA CYS A 26 -8.38 11.56 -0.59
C CYS A 26 -7.31 12.61 -0.85
N LYS A 27 -7.12 13.54 0.10
CA LYS A 27 -6.15 14.64 -0.06
C LYS A 27 -4.69 14.18 -0.11
N ALA A 28 -4.38 12.98 0.39
CA ALA A 28 -3.05 12.37 0.32
C ALA A 28 -2.87 11.44 -0.89
N CYS A 29 -3.85 11.32 -1.79
CA CYS A 29 -3.80 10.45 -2.96
C CYS A 29 -3.57 11.26 -4.24
N ILE A 30 -2.88 10.69 -5.21
CA ILE A 30 -2.66 11.35 -6.52
C ILE A 30 -3.97 11.63 -7.25
N LEU A 31 -5.05 10.85 -7.00
CA LEU A 31 -6.39 11.10 -7.55
C LEU A 31 -6.99 12.44 -7.09
N TYR A 32 -6.42 13.07 -6.07
CA TYR A 32 -6.79 14.44 -5.69
C TYR A 32 -6.48 15.46 -6.80
N LYS A 33 -5.36 15.25 -7.51
CA LYS A 33 -4.97 16.08 -8.66
C LYS A 33 -5.52 15.55 -10.00
N GLY A 34 -5.90 14.27 -10.07
CA GLY A 34 -6.35 13.58 -11.27
C GLY A 34 -5.67 12.24 -11.46
N SER A 35 -6.15 11.46 -12.42
CA SER A 35 -5.53 10.19 -12.77
C SER A 35 -4.46 10.38 -13.84
N TRP A 36 -3.37 9.60 -13.75
CA TRP A 36 -2.35 9.52 -14.79
C TRP A 36 -2.82 8.72 -16.02
N GLU A 37 -3.80 7.82 -15.81
CA GLU A 37 -4.25 6.85 -16.80
C GLU A 37 -5.78 6.90 -16.95
N ALA A 38 -6.27 6.42 -18.09
CA ALA A 38 -7.71 6.28 -18.32
C ALA A 38 -8.32 5.30 -17.29
N PRO A 39 -9.56 5.56 -16.82
CA PRO A 39 -10.25 4.64 -15.91
C PRO A 39 -10.42 3.26 -16.52
N ARG A 40 -10.01 2.21 -15.78
CA ARG A 40 -10.06 0.84 -16.25
C ARG A 40 -10.12 -0.15 -15.10
N ASP A 41 -10.75 -1.31 -15.36
CA ASP A 41 -10.70 -2.50 -14.52
C ASP A 41 -9.93 -3.61 -15.23
N ILE A 42 -9.13 -4.36 -14.52
CA ILE A 42 -8.55 -5.62 -14.97
C ILE A 42 -9.66 -6.69 -15.01
N THR A 43 -9.70 -7.48 -16.07
CA THR A 43 -10.57 -8.65 -16.16
C THR A 43 -9.91 -9.87 -15.51
N LEU A 44 -10.72 -10.91 -15.23
CA LEU A 44 -10.18 -12.18 -14.72
C LEU A 44 -9.19 -12.83 -15.70
N ASP A 45 -9.49 -12.81 -16.99
CA ASP A 45 -8.63 -13.40 -18.03
C ASP A 45 -7.29 -12.65 -18.15
N GLU A 46 -7.29 -11.34 -17.95
CA GLU A 46 -6.06 -10.55 -17.95
C GLU A 46 -5.21 -10.87 -16.72
N LEU A 47 -5.82 -10.99 -15.53
CA LEU A 47 -5.11 -11.43 -14.32
C LEU A 47 -4.49 -12.81 -14.55
N ILE A 48 -5.24 -13.77 -15.10
CA ILE A 48 -4.76 -15.12 -15.39
C ILE A 48 -3.55 -15.04 -16.33
N ARG A 49 -3.67 -14.33 -17.48
CA ARG A 49 -2.57 -14.19 -18.45
C ARG A 49 -1.31 -13.54 -17.86
N ILE A 50 -1.47 -12.60 -16.92
CA ILE A 50 -0.34 -11.96 -16.23
C ILE A 50 0.30 -12.95 -15.26
N THR A 51 -0.51 -13.59 -14.42
CA THR A 51 0.01 -14.44 -13.34
C THR A 51 0.54 -15.79 -13.83
N ASP A 52 0.07 -16.32 -14.97
CA ASP A 52 0.60 -17.54 -15.59
C ASP A 52 2.04 -17.38 -16.08
N GLN A 53 2.47 -16.13 -16.36
CA GLN A 53 3.87 -15.83 -16.67
C GLN A 53 4.77 -15.80 -15.42
N LEU A 54 4.20 -15.97 -14.21
CA LEU A 54 4.90 -15.95 -12.93
C LEU A 54 4.70 -17.27 -12.16
N PRO A 55 5.35 -18.35 -12.58
CA PRO A 55 5.14 -19.67 -11.96
C PRO A 55 5.58 -19.74 -10.49
N GLU A 56 6.53 -18.89 -10.09
CA GLU A 56 7.04 -18.82 -8.72
C GLU A 56 6.41 -17.69 -7.89
N LEU A 57 5.28 -17.11 -8.34
CA LEU A 57 4.59 -16.08 -7.61
C LEU A 57 4.10 -16.61 -6.26
N ARG A 58 4.50 -15.95 -5.17
CA ARG A 58 4.15 -16.32 -3.80
C ARG A 58 3.15 -15.40 -3.16
N GLN A 59 3.19 -14.12 -3.56
CA GLN A 59 2.37 -13.10 -2.93
C GLN A 59 1.90 -12.08 -3.96
N ILE A 60 0.63 -11.71 -3.86
CA ILE A 60 0.05 -10.67 -4.69
C ILE A 60 -0.75 -9.66 -3.86
N ALA A 61 -0.52 -8.39 -4.14
CA ALA A 61 -1.35 -7.29 -3.68
C ALA A 61 -2.31 -6.89 -4.80
N LEU A 62 -3.62 -7.04 -4.59
CA LEU A 62 -4.65 -6.68 -5.56
C LEU A 62 -5.13 -5.24 -5.33
N HIS A 63 -4.20 -4.30 -5.27
CA HIS A 63 -4.51 -2.87 -5.14
C HIS A 63 -3.45 -1.99 -5.80
N GLY A 64 -3.84 -0.75 -6.09
CA GLY A 64 -3.01 0.33 -6.58
C GLY A 64 -3.56 1.68 -6.12
N ILE A 65 -3.89 2.52 -7.07
CA ILE A 65 -4.44 3.86 -6.83
C ILE A 65 -5.96 3.80 -6.57
N GLY A 66 -6.67 2.86 -7.20
CA GLY A 66 -8.11 2.70 -7.11
C GLY A 66 -8.60 2.01 -5.84
N GLU A 67 -9.92 1.82 -5.76
CA GLU A 67 -10.59 1.05 -4.72
C GLU A 67 -10.92 -0.37 -5.24
N PRO A 68 -10.26 -1.43 -4.76
CA PRO A 68 -10.43 -2.78 -5.29
C PRO A 68 -11.86 -3.32 -5.25
N LEU A 69 -12.64 -2.93 -4.24
CA LEU A 69 -14.04 -3.35 -4.08
C LEU A 69 -14.98 -2.79 -5.16
N LEU A 70 -14.51 -1.91 -6.05
CA LEU A 70 -15.24 -1.49 -7.25
C LEU A 70 -15.12 -2.48 -8.40
N ASN A 71 -14.14 -3.39 -8.36
CA ASN A 71 -14.01 -4.42 -9.38
C ASN A 71 -14.87 -5.63 -9.00
N GLU A 72 -15.97 -5.85 -9.71
CA GLU A 72 -16.98 -6.89 -9.42
C GLU A 72 -16.41 -8.33 -9.56
N VAL A 73 -15.33 -8.52 -10.32
CA VAL A 73 -14.70 -9.84 -10.49
C VAL A 73 -13.59 -10.12 -9.48
N LEU A 74 -13.32 -9.20 -8.53
CA LEU A 74 -12.31 -9.36 -7.50
C LEU A 74 -12.40 -10.68 -6.72
N PRO A 75 -13.59 -11.17 -6.27
CA PRO A 75 -13.70 -12.45 -5.57
C PRO A 75 -13.27 -13.65 -6.45
N ALA A 76 -13.56 -13.61 -7.75
CA ALA A 76 -13.14 -14.64 -8.70
C ALA A 76 -11.62 -14.62 -8.89
N MET A 77 -11.00 -13.43 -8.95
CA MET A 77 -9.55 -13.27 -8.98
C MET A 77 -8.87 -13.87 -7.75
N ILE A 78 -9.40 -13.59 -6.57
CA ILE A 78 -8.89 -14.13 -5.32
C ILE A 78 -8.97 -15.67 -5.34
N ARG A 79 -10.12 -16.26 -5.68
CA ARG A 79 -10.27 -17.74 -5.78
C ARG A 79 -9.26 -18.36 -6.74
N HIS A 80 -9.07 -17.76 -7.92
CA HIS A 80 -8.09 -18.25 -8.90
C HIS A 80 -6.66 -18.28 -8.30
N LEU A 81 -6.26 -17.21 -7.63
CA LEU A 81 -4.94 -17.10 -7.00
C LEU A 81 -4.78 -18.08 -5.82
N LYS A 82 -5.83 -18.27 -5.02
CA LYS A 82 -5.82 -19.22 -3.91
C LYS A 82 -5.70 -20.68 -4.38
N ASN A 83 -6.24 -21.03 -5.55
CA ASN A 83 -6.02 -22.36 -6.14
C ASN A 83 -4.55 -22.64 -6.53
N ARG A 84 -3.71 -21.62 -6.50
CA ARG A 84 -2.26 -21.68 -6.75
C ARG A 84 -1.43 -21.45 -5.47
N ASP A 85 -2.04 -21.51 -4.29
CA ASP A 85 -1.41 -21.26 -2.98
C ASP A 85 -0.69 -19.91 -2.86
N ILE A 86 -1.14 -18.91 -3.61
CA ILE A 86 -0.60 -17.56 -3.57
C ILE A 86 -1.22 -16.80 -2.38
N PHE A 87 -0.40 -16.10 -1.61
CA PHE A 87 -0.87 -15.19 -0.55
C PHE A 87 -1.47 -13.93 -1.18
N VAL A 88 -2.74 -13.66 -0.90
CA VAL A 88 -3.51 -12.56 -1.52
C VAL A 88 -3.93 -11.54 -0.47
N PHE A 89 -3.64 -10.28 -0.72
CA PHE A 89 -4.09 -9.18 0.12
C PHE A 89 -4.41 -7.93 -0.70
N PHE A 90 -5.14 -7.00 -0.09
CA PHE A 90 -5.33 -5.68 -0.67
C PHE A 90 -5.68 -4.62 0.39
N ASN A 91 -5.46 -3.35 0.02
CA ASN A 91 -5.91 -2.19 0.79
C ASN A 91 -7.26 -1.72 0.25
N SER A 92 -8.17 -1.35 1.16
CA SER A 92 -9.48 -0.77 0.84
C SER A 92 -9.76 0.45 1.71
N ASN A 93 -10.62 1.34 1.24
CA ASN A 93 -11.17 2.42 2.06
C ASN A 93 -12.35 1.96 2.96
N GLY A 94 -12.83 0.73 2.82
CA GLY A 94 -13.84 0.11 3.65
C GLY A 94 -15.28 0.58 3.43
N ILE A 95 -15.54 1.54 2.55
CA ILE A 95 -16.90 2.07 2.31
C ILE A 95 -17.82 1.00 1.73
N LEU A 96 -17.31 0.19 0.81
CA LEU A 96 -18.08 -0.83 0.12
C LEU A 96 -18.07 -2.20 0.82
N LEU A 97 -17.54 -2.30 2.03
CA LEU A 97 -17.43 -3.56 2.77
C LEU A 97 -18.76 -3.93 3.48
N ASP A 98 -19.83 -4.07 2.69
CA ASP A 98 -21.13 -4.56 3.12
C ASP A 98 -21.12 -6.10 3.40
N GLU A 99 -22.20 -6.65 3.96
CA GLU A 99 -22.26 -8.08 4.32
C GLU A 99 -22.02 -9.01 3.11
N ARG A 100 -22.55 -8.67 1.94
CA ARG A 100 -22.34 -9.46 0.72
C ARG A 100 -20.86 -9.52 0.38
N ARG A 101 -20.17 -8.39 0.36
CA ARG A 101 -18.73 -8.34 0.07
C ARG A 101 -17.89 -9.01 1.16
N GLN A 102 -18.32 -8.93 2.42
CA GLN A 102 -17.70 -9.68 3.51
C GLN A 102 -17.74 -11.19 3.24
N ASP A 103 -18.90 -11.72 2.87
CA ASP A 103 -19.08 -13.13 2.51
C ASP A 103 -18.25 -13.52 1.29
N ASP A 104 -18.29 -12.69 0.24
CA ASP A 104 -17.52 -12.91 -0.99
C ASP A 104 -16.00 -13.02 -0.72
N LEU A 105 -15.45 -12.15 0.13
CA LEU A 105 -14.03 -12.14 0.47
C LEU A 105 -13.63 -13.34 1.34
N ILE A 106 -14.46 -13.69 2.34
CA ILE A 106 -14.23 -14.87 3.19
C ILE A 106 -14.27 -16.15 2.32
N THR A 107 -15.32 -16.32 1.52
CA THR A 107 -15.51 -17.49 0.67
C THR A 107 -14.45 -17.60 -0.44
N ALA A 108 -13.97 -16.47 -0.94
CA ALA A 108 -12.89 -16.46 -1.92
C ALA A 108 -11.53 -16.86 -1.33
N GLY A 109 -11.40 -16.86 0.00
CA GLY A 109 -10.16 -17.26 0.69
C GLY A 109 -9.12 -16.15 0.77
N LEU A 110 -9.53 -14.87 0.84
CA LEU A 110 -8.61 -13.75 1.03
C LEU A 110 -7.76 -13.96 2.30
N ASP A 111 -6.45 -13.69 2.21
CA ASP A 111 -5.54 -13.87 3.36
C ASP A 111 -5.51 -12.60 4.26
N GLU A 112 -5.47 -11.40 3.68
CA GLU A 112 -5.43 -10.17 4.48
C GLU A 112 -6.20 -9.03 3.83
N LEU A 113 -7.01 -8.32 4.62
CA LEU A 113 -7.69 -7.08 4.27
C LEU A 113 -7.12 -5.93 5.11
N ARG A 114 -6.63 -4.91 4.44
CA ARG A 114 -6.04 -3.72 5.05
C ARG A 114 -6.97 -2.52 4.85
N ILE A 115 -7.44 -1.94 5.94
CA ILE A 115 -8.36 -0.79 5.85
C ILE A 115 -7.62 0.50 6.12
N SER A 116 -7.61 1.36 5.11
CA SER A 116 -7.00 2.68 5.17
C SER A 116 -7.98 3.67 5.78
N LEU A 117 -7.84 4.01 7.07
CA LEU A 117 -8.79 4.86 7.82
C LEU A 117 -8.24 6.25 8.16
N ASP A 118 -6.96 6.37 8.57
CA ASP A 118 -6.18 7.60 8.78
C ASP A 118 -6.69 8.57 9.84
N ALA A 119 -7.71 8.22 10.62
CA ALA A 119 -8.29 9.07 11.66
C ALA A 119 -9.02 8.23 12.72
N ALA A 120 -9.18 8.82 13.90
CA ALA A 120 -9.99 8.26 14.99
C ALA A 120 -11.35 8.98 15.14
N SER A 121 -11.62 10.00 14.34
CA SER A 121 -12.81 10.83 14.40
C SER A 121 -13.39 11.13 13.02
N PRO A 122 -14.72 11.44 12.92
CA PRO A 122 -15.31 11.89 11.66
C PRO A 122 -14.64 13.15 11.10
N GLN A 123 -14.22 14.08 11.97
CA GLN A 123 -13.57 15.32 11.59
C GLN A 123 -12.18 15.07 11.01
N GLY A 124 -11.37 14.25 11.68
CA GLY A 124 -10.06 13.83 11.21
C GLY A 124 -10.14 13.06 9.89
N TYR A 125 -11.13 12.15 9.77
CA TYR A 125 -11.37 11.41 8.55
C TYR A 125 -11.72 12.33 7.36
N LYS A 126 -12.61 13.30 7.57
CA LYS A 126 -12.96 14.29 6.56
C LYS A 126 -11.75 15.14 6.15
N ALA A 127 -10.92 15.52 7.11
CA ALA A 127 -9.69 16.27 6.86
C ALA A 127 -8.71 15.52 5.95
N MET A 128 -8.53 14.21 6.14
CA MET A 128 -7.59 13.35 5.39
C MET A 128 -8.21 12.76 4.12
N ARG A 129 -9.41 12.19 4.24
CA ARG A 129 -10.05 11.39 3.19
C ARG A 129 -11.07 12.15 2.35
N ASN A 130 -11.39 13.42 2.72
CA ASN A 130 -12.35 14.27 2.03
C ASN A 130 -13.74 13.61 1.89
N SER A 131 -14.21 12.97 2.98
CA SER A 131 -15.44 12.17 2.99
C SER A 131 -16.07 12.15 4.38
N ASP A 132 -17.40 12.04 4.46
CA ASP A 132 -18.19 11.96 5.70
C ASP A 132 -18.55 10.48 6.04
N LYS A 133 -17.82 9.49 5.49
CA LYS A 133 -18.15 8.06 5.64
C LYS A 133 -17.51 7.36 6.84
N PHE A 134 -16.93 8.08 7.78
CA PHE A 134 -16.23 7.49 8.94
C PHE A 134 -17.09 6.49 9.72
N ASP A 135 -18.26 6.92 10.20
CA ASP A 135 -19.13 6.06 11.02
C ASP A 135 -19.65 4.84 10.26
N HIS A 136 -19.91 5.02 8.96
CA HIS A 136 -20.30 3.92 8.07
C HIS A 136 -19.19 2.88 7.96
N ILE A 137 -17.93 3.30 7.79
CA ILE A 137 -16.79 2.39 7.73
C ILE A 137 -16.60 1.67 9.07
N VAL A 138 -16.69 2.39 10.19
CA VAL A 138 -16.58 1.79 11.54
C VAL A 138 -17.69 0.73 11.75
N CYS A 139 -18.90 1.00 11.28
CA CYS A 139 -20.01 0.04 11.31
C CYS A 139 -19.70 -1.22 10.47
N ASN A 140 -19.22 -1.04 9.23
CA ASN A 140 -18.80 -2.14 8.37
C ASN A 140 -17.71 -3.02 9.01
N LEU A 141 -16.72 -2.38 9.66
CA LEU A 141 -15.63 -3.08 10.34
C LEU A 141 -16.11 -3.90 11.53
N LYS A 142 -16.99 -3.31 12.38
CA LYS A 142 -17.61 -4.04 13.49
C LYS A 142 -18.44 -5.23 13.00
N SER A 143 -19.24 -5.02 11.94
CA SER A 143 -19.99 -6.08 11.28
C SER A 143 -19.07 -7.20 10.80
N PHE A 144 -17.97 -6.85 10.11
CA PHE A 144 -17.04 -7.85 9.59
C PHE A 144 -16.34 -8.66 10.68
N VAL A 145 -15.91 -8.02 11.78
CA VAL A 145 -15.32 -8.71 12.94
C VAL A 145 -16.34 -9.66 13.59
N ALA A 146 -17.59 -9.19 13.78
CA ALA A 146 -18.67 -10.01 14.33
C ALA A 146 -19.01 -11.18 13.38
N HIS A 147 -19.05 -10.94 12.08
CA HIS A 147 -19.32 -11.95 11.06
C HIS A 147 -18.26 -13.06 11.07
N LYS A 148 -16.99 -12.71 11.03
CA LYS A 148 -15.88 -13.69 11.13
C LYS A 148 -15.97 -14.51 12.41
N LYS A 149 -16.27 -13.86 13.55
CA LYS A 149 -16.46 -14.56 14.83
C LYS A 149 -17.63 -15.55 14.78
N ARG A 150 -18.76 -15.18 14.19
CA ARG A 150 -19.94 -16.04 14.01
C ARG A 150 -19.62 -17.27 13.16
N LEU A 151 -18.81 -17.09 12.09
CA LEU A 151 -18.38 -18.18 11.23
C LEU A 151 -17.21 -19.00 11.79
N GLY A 152 -16.58 -18.56 12.89
CA GLY A 152 -15.40 -19.24 13.45
C GLY A 152 -14.16 -19.18 12.57
N VAL A 153 -14.05 -18.20 11.66
CA VAL A 153 -12.94 -18.10 10.71
C VAL A 153 -11.89 -17.09 11.15
N ALA A 154 -10.61 -17.44 10.98
CA ALA A 154 -9.48 -16.55 11.27
C ALA A 154 -9.19 -15.56 10.12
N TYR A 155 -9.41 -15.98 8.89
CA TYR A 155 -9.10 -15.20 7.68
C TYR A 155 -10.36 -14.58 7.06
N PRO A 156 -10.19 -13.48 6.31
CA PRO A 156 -8.94 -12.72 6.14
C PRO A 156 -8.51 -12.04 7.43
N LYS A 157 -7.19 -11.90 7.65
CA LYS A 157 -6.68 -11.01 8.69
C LYS A 157 -7.15 -9.60 8.40
N LEU A 158 -7.55 -8.87 9.43
CA LEU A 158 -7.99 -7.47 9.30
C LEU A 158 -7.00 -6.57 10.01
N SER A 159 -6.47 -5.58 9.29
CA SER A 159 -5.59 -4.56 9.85
C SER A 159 -6.08 -3.15 9.53
N LEU A 160 -5.85 -2.20 10.45
CA LEU A 160 -6.13 -0.78 10.22
C LEU A 160 -4.83 -0.05 9.88
N TRP A 161 -4.87 0.70 8.78
CA TRP A 161 -3.74 1.47 8.29
C TRP A 161 -3.98 2.96 8.51
N TYR A 162 -2.98 3.60 9.09
CA TYR A 162 -2.98 5.01 9.45
C TYR A 162 -1.85 5.73 8.73
N LEU A 163 -2.17 6.61 7.80
CA LEU A 163 -1.19 7.50 7.18
C LEU A 163 -0.87 8.63 8.15
N GLY A 164 0.30 8.57 8.76
CA GLY A 164 0.74 9.55 9.75
C GLY A 164 1.30 10.83 9.13
N THR A 165 0.77 11.95 9.55
CA THR A 165 1.25 13.29 9.24
C THR A 165 1.38 14.12 10.53
N ARG A 166 2.09 15.24 10.48
CA ARG A 166 2.16 16.18 11.62
C ARG A 166 0.79 16.68 12.09
N GLU A 167 -0.19 16.68 11.18
CA GLU A 167 -1.52 17.24 11.47
C GLU A 167 -2.42 16.22 12.18
N ASN A 168 -2.29 14.93 11.87
CA ASN A 168 -3.17 13.90 12.42
C ASN A 168 -2.52 13.01 13.48
N ILE A 169 -1.21 13.09 13.72
CA ILE A 169 -0.50 12.19 14.64
C ILE A 169 -1.06 12.25 16.06
N ALA A 170 -1.64 13.37 16.47
CA ALA A 170 -2.28 13.52 17.77
C ALA A 170 -3.50 12.61 17.98
N GLU A 171 -4.16 12.17 16.90
CA GLU A 171 -5.27 11.22 16.96
C GLU A 171 -4.82 9.75 17.04
N LEU A 172 -3.54 9.46 16.86
CA LEU A 172 -3.05 8.08 16.81
C LEU A 172 -3.33 7.27 18.10
N PRO A 173 -3.17 7.81 19.32
CA PRO A 173 -3.57 7.11 20.54
C PRO A 173 -5.05 6.72 20.56
N GLU A 174 -5.94 7.61 20.13
CA GLU A 174 -7.38 7.33 20.02
C GLU A 174 -7.68 6.34 18.89
N PHE A 175 -6.87 6.33 17.82
CA PHE A 175 -6.97 5.32 16.77
C PHE A 175 -6.66 3.91 17.27
N ILE A 176 -5.69 3.76 18.18
CA ILE A 176 -5.43 2.48 18.86
C ILE A 176 -6.64 2.06 19.71
N ARG A 177 -7.25 3.00 20.47
CA ARG A 177 -8.49 2.72 21.22
C ARG A 177 -9.64 2.33 20.31
N LEU A 178 -9.81 3.01 19.18
CA LEU A 178 -10.80 2.68 18.17
C LEU A 178 -10.59 1.27 17.61
N ALA A 179 -9.35 0.90 17.27
CA ALA A 179 -9.03 -0.45 16.81
C ALA A 179 -9.42 -1.52 17.83
N ALA A 180 -9.11 -1.28 19.12
CA ALA A 180 -9.54 -2.16 20.23
C ALA A 180 -11.06 -2.26 20.33
N ALA A 181 -11.79 -1.15 20.23
CA ALA A 181 -13.26 -1.09 20.32
C ALA A 181 -13.95 -1.76 19.13
N ILE A 182 -13.32 -1.80 17.96
CA ILE A 182 -13.77 -2.55 16.78
C ILE A 182 -13.46 -4.05 16.94
N GLY A 183 -12.38 -4.39 17.65
CA GLY A 183 -11.86 -5.75 17.80
C GLY A 183 -10.78 -6.09 16.78
N VAL A 184 -10.12 -5.09 16.17
CA VAL A 184 -8.98 -5.28 15.28
C VAL A 184 -7.70 -5.36 16.10
N LYS A 185 -6.83 -6.33 15.77
CA LYS A 185 -5.60 -6.61 16.51
C LYS A 185 -4.33 -6.14 15.83
N ASP A 186 -4.43 -5.62 14.61
CA ASP A 186 -3.28 -5.20 13.81
C ASP A 186 -3.48 -3.75 13.36
N VAL A 187 -2.54 -2.88 13.76
CA VAL A 187 -2.50 -1.46 13.35
C VAL A 187 -1.15 -1.15 12.72
N TYR A 188 -1.17 -0.49 11.58
CA TYR A 188 0.03 -0.10 10.84
C TYR A 188 0.09 1.41 10.63
N LEU A 189 1.18 2.04 11.07
CA LEU A 189 1.49 3.43 10.81
C LEU A 189 2.27 3.56 9.50
N GLN A 190 1.62 4.07 8.47
CA GLN A 190 2.23 4.33 7.16
C GLN A 190 2.84 5.73 7.11
N ARG A 191 3.99 5.86 6.46
CA ARG A 191 4.62 7.15 6.24
C ARG A 191 4.05 7.84 5.01
N LEU A 192 4.08 9.17 5.06
CA LEU A 192 3.69 10.02 3.95
C LEU A 192 4.72 9.91 2.81
N VAL A 193 4.19 9.79 1.59
CA VAL A 193 4.96 9.89 0.34
C VAL A 193 4.42 11.08 -0.45
N TYR A 194 5.31 11.82 -1.11
CA TYR A 194 4.97 13.02 -1.85
C TYR A 194 5.90 13.18 -3.08
N PHE A 195 5.55 14.08 -3.99
CA PHE A 195 6.39 14.39 -5.15
C PHE A 195 7.62 15.19 -4.71
N GLN A 196 8.80 14.63 -4.89
CA GLN A 196 10.08 15.28 -4.58
C GLN A 196 10.41 16.38 -5.60
N ASP A 197 10.05 16.19 -6.86
CA ASP A 197 10.33 17.04 -8.00
C ASP A 197 9.35 18.23 -8.13
N ASN A 198 8.25 18.24 -7.37
CA ASN A 198 7.20 19.26 -7.46
C ASN A 198 6.61 19.67 -6.09
N GLY A 199 7.35 19.46 -4.98
CA GLY A 199 6.95 19.88 -3.65
C GLY A 199 5.68 19.23 -3.08
N GLY A 200 5.19 18.14 -3.70
CA GLY A 200 4.06 17.36 -3.18
C GLY A 200 2.70 17.65 -3.84
N TYR A 201 1.62 17.17 -3.21
CA TYR A 201 0.25 17.32 -3.67
C TYR A 201 -0.74 17.16 -2.52
N GLY A 202 -1.84 17.92 -2.53
CA GLY A 202 -2.87 17.87 -1.49
C GLY A 202 -2.29 18.06 -0.09
N VAL A 203 -2.41 17.04 0.78
CA VAL A 203 -1.73 17.00 2.09
C VAL A 203 -0.42 16.21 2.05
N ALA A 204 -0.07 15.62 0.91
CA ALA A 204 1.20 14.92 0.72
C ALA A 204 2.31 15.92 0.40
N LEU A 205 2.77 16.63 1.43
CA LEU A 205 3.74 17.73 1.37
C LEU A 205 4.93 17.42 2.29
N PRO A 206 6.16 17.85 1.93
CA PRO A 206 7.36 17.61 2.73
C PRO A 206 7.22 18.03 4.19
N GLU A 207 6.66 19.22 4.44
CA GLU A 207 6.48 19.81 5.77
C GLU A 207 5.46 19.06 6.64
N LYS A 208 4.62 18.22 6.04
CA LYS A 208 3.63 17.40 6.76
C LYS A 208 4.22 16.06 7.24
N THR A 209 5.44 15.74 6.83
CA THR A 209 6.09 14.48 7.21
C THR A 209 6.40 14.44 8.70
N LEU A 210 6.17 13.29 9.33
CA LEU A 210 6.57 13.04 10.72
C LEU A 210 8.09 13.07 10.86
N MET A 211 8.58 13.74 11.89
CA MET A 211 10.01 13.84 12.21
C MET A 211 10.29 13.47 13.66
N ALA A 212 11.36 12.74 13.89
CA ALA A 212 11.80 12.33 15.23
C ALA A 212 12.21 13.49 16.14
N SER A 213 12.63 14.62 15.57
CA SER A 213 12.98 15.83 16.28
C SER A 213 11.78 16.54 16.90
N ASP A 214 10.56 16.20 16.47
CA ASP A 214 9.33 16.73 17.06
C ASP A 214 9.00 15.93 18.34
N GLY A 215 9.14 16.59 19.51
CA GLY A 215 8.87 15.98 20.81
C GLY A 215 7.44 15.47 20.95
N LYS A 216 6.46 16.18 20.36
CA LYS A 216 5.05 15.77 20.39
C LYS A 216 4.81 14.51 19.55
N THR A 217 5.42 14.40 18.37
CA THR A 217 5.35 13.17 17.55
C THR A 217 5.84 11.96 18.35
N ARG A 218 6.95 12.11 19.06
CA ARG A 218 7.50 11.04 19.91
C ARG A 218 6.57 10.68 21.07
N GLU A 219 5.98 11.67 21.72
CA GLU A 219 5.03 11.48 22.82
C GLU A 219 3.81 10.67 22.35
N TYR A 220 3.17 11.06 21.25
CA TYR A 220 2.02 10.34 20.71
C TYR A 220 2.35 8.91 20.24
N LEU A 221 3.55 8.69 19.70
CA LEU A 221 3.99 7.35 19.30
C LEU A 221 4.21 6.46 20.55
N ASN A 222 4.85 6.96 21.60
CA ASN A 222 5.03 6.22 22.85
C ASN A 222 3.67 5.88 23.48
N GLN A 223 2.79 6.87 23.62
CA GLN A 223 1.45 6.66 24.15
C GLN A 223 0.66 5.61 23.34
N SER A 224 0.77 5.66 22.01
CA SER A 224 0.13 4.68 21.13
C SER A 224 0.70 3.28 21.32
N GLN A 225 1.99 3.17 21.54
CA GLN A 225 2.65 1.88 21.77
C GLN A 225 2.25 1.27 23.12
N ASP A 226 2.16 2.10 24.17
CA ASP A 226 1.71 1.67 25.49
C ASP A 226 0.25 1.18 25.44
N LEU A 227 -0.64 1.93 24.77
CA LEU A 227 -2.03 1.54 24.56
C LEU A 227 -2.15 0.24 23.75
N ALA A 228 -1.36 0.10 22.69
CA ALA A 228 -1.33 -1.12 21.90
C ALA A 228 -0.95 -2.34 22.75
N GLY A 229 0.07 -2.19 23.62
CA GLY A 229 0.44 -3.21 24.59
C GLY A 229 -0.71 -3.56 25.55
N GLN A 230 -1.40 -2.55 26.10
CA GLN A 230 -2.53 -2.73 27.02
C GLN A 230 -3.71 -3.48 26.37
N PHE A 231 -4.00 -3.20 25.08
CA PHE A 231 -5.12 -3.82 24.34
C PHE A 231 -4.73 -5.10 23.60
N GLY A 232 -3.46 -5.52 23.66
CA GLY A 232 -2.95 -6.66 22.90
C GLY A 232 -3.06 -6.45 21.38
N ILE A 233 -2.77 -5.22 20.93
CA ILE A 233 -2.73 -4.83 19.52
C ILE A 233 -1.28 -4.89 19.04
N GLN A 234 -1.05 -5.54 17.90
CA GLN A 234 0.22 -5.48 17.19
C GLN A 234 0.30 -4.12 16.47
N PHE A 235 1.06 -3.19 17.03
CA PHE A 235 1.30 -1.88 16.43
C PHE A 235 2.66 -1.89 15.72
N SER A 236 2.64 -1.70 14.41
CA SER A 236 3.82 -1.68 13.54
C SER A 236 3.83 -0.42 12.68
N ALA A 237 4.97 -0.13 12.08
CA ALA A 237 5.13 1.01 11.17
C ALA A 237 6.11 0.67 10.04
N SER A 238 6.20 1.58 9.06
CA SER A 238 7.25 1.56 8.03
C SER A 238 8.62 1.68 8.71
N GLY A 239 9.21 0.58 9.12
CA GLY A 239 10.51 0.55 9.82
C GLY A 239 10.84 -0.83 10.37
N LEU A 240 12.11 -1.05 10.68
CA LEU A 240 12.66 -2.38 10.98
C LEU A 240 12.34 -2.91 12.38
N ARG A 241 11.99 -2.08 13.37
CA ARG A 241 11.88 -2.52 14.77
C ARG A 241 10.69 -1.95 15.52
N SER A 242 10.45 -0.63 15.45
CA SER A 242 9.35 0.01 16.18
C SER A 242 8.80 1.22 15.43
N PRO A 243 7.53 1.64 15.71
CA PRO A 243 6.97 2.86 15.16
C PRO A 243 7.82 4.11 15.45
N LEU A 244 8.45 4.18 16.61
CA LEU A 244 9.33 5.29 16.98
C LEU A 244 10.60 5.33 16.12
N GLU A 245 11.24 4.17 15.88
CA GLU A 245 12.42 4.10 15.01
C GLU A 245 12.10 4.47 13.57
N SER A 246 10.90 4.20 13.10
CA SER A 246 10.46 4.58 11.77
C SER A 246 10.54 6.07 11.50
N VAL A 247 10.47 6.90 12.55
CA VAL A 247 10.55 8.37 12.48
C VAL A 247 11.97 8.87 12.66
N GLN A 248 12.85 8.11 13.36
CA GLN A 248 14.22 8.56 13.70
C GLN A 248 15.21 8.56 12.53
N THR A 249 15.03 7.68 11.57
CA THR A 249 16.04 7.39 10.55
C THR A 249 16.05 8.35 9.37
N TYR A 250 15.12 9.28 9.27
CA TYR A 250 15.01 10.19 8.12
C TYR A 250 16.19 11.16 7.97
N SER A 251 16.91 11.46 9.04
CA SER A 251 17.99 12.46 9.02
C SER A 251 19.39 11.91 8.78
N ALA A 252 19.61 10.59 8.90
CA ALA A 252 20.95 10.05 9.05
C ALA A 252 21.58 9.46 7.77
N ASN A 253 20.81 9.14 6.73
CA ASN A 253 21.37 8.42 5.59
C ASN A 253 20.72 8.84 4.26
N ARG A 254 21.42 9.70 3.52
CA ARG A 254 20.99 10.17 2.18
C ARG A 254 21.01 9.10 1.10
N SER A 255 21.53 7.89 1.37
CA SER A 255 21.70 6.82 0.37
C SER A 255 20.90 5.55 0.67
N SER A 256 19.85 5.67 1.43
CA SER A 256 19.05 4.54 1.92
C SER A 256 18.23 3.82 0.84
N TRP A 257 17.95 4.46 -0.31
CA TRP A 257 17.41 3.79 -1.50
C TRP A 257 18.30 2.65 -2.00
N GLN A 258 19.62 2.71 -1.78
CA GLN A 258 20.56 1.65 -2.16
C GLN A 258 20.25 0.31 -1.46
N LYS A 259 19.59 0.35 -0.30
CA LYS A 259 19.14 -0.83 0.46
C LYS A 259 17.79 -1.35 0.01
N CYS A 260 17.07 -0.65 -0.87
CA CYS A 260 15.76 -1.05 -1.34
C CYS A 260 15.86 -2.21 -2.34
N PHE A 261 15.22 -3.33 -2.03
CA PHE A 261 15.19 -4.51 -2.89
C PHE A 261 13.98 -4.54 -3.84
N ARG A 262 13.03 -3.63 -3.70
CA ARG A 262 11.77 -3.66 -4.46
C ARG A 262 11.95 -3.78 -5.98
N PRO A 263 12.81 -3.01 -6.65
CA PRO A 263 13.02 -3.17 -8.09
C PRO A 263 13.62 -4.50 -8.54
N LYS A 264 14.08 -5.34 -7.58
CA LYS A 264 14.66 -6.66 -7.82
C LYS A 264 13.74 -7.82 -7.43
N THR A 265 12.74 -7.58 -6.58
CA THR A 265 11.92 -8.63 -5.99
C THR A 265 10.41 -8.42 -6.21
N LEU A 266 10.02 -7.22 -6.60
CA LEU A 266 8.65 -6.78 -6.74
C LEU A 266 8.43 -6.19 -8.14
N MET A 267 7.29 -6.50 -8.74
CA MET A 267 6.75 -5.78 -9.89
C MET A 267 5.44 -5.10 -9.52
N TYR A 268 5.23 -3.89 -10.02
CA TYR A 268 3.93 -3.22 -9.94
C TYR A 268 3.35 -3.06 -11.35
N ILE A 269 2.12 -3.50 -11.54
CA ILE A 269 1.40 -3.42 -12.80
C ILE A 269 0.11 -2.62 -12.57
N THR A 270 -0.10 -1.57 -13.37
CA THR A 270 -1.32 -0.77 -13.33
C THR A 270 -2.48 -1.49 -14.04
N SER A 271 -3.70 -1.04 -13.82
CA SER A 271 -4.89 -1.57 -14.51
C SER A 271 -4.83 -1.40 -16.03
N ASN A 272 -4.05 -0.45 -16.54
CA ASN A 272 -3.77 -0.25 -17.96
C ASN A 272 -2.58 -1.06 -18.49
N GLY A 273 -2.01 -1.94 -17.65
CA GLY A 273 -0.92 -2.84 -18.02
C GLY A 273 0.48 -2.22 -17.93
N ASN A 274 0.62 -0.96 -17.54
CA ASN A 274 1.93 -0.34 -17.39
C ASN A 274 2.69 -0.94 -16.20
N VAL A 275 3.95 -1.27 -16.44
CA VAL A 275 4.86 -1.83 -15.44
C VAL A 275 5.67 -0.70 -14.82
N LEU A 276 5.59 -0.57 -13.51
CA LEU A 276 6.30 0.44 -12.73
C LEU A 276 7.32 -0.24 -11.80
N PRO A 277 8.38 0.46 -11.36
CA PRO A 277 9.45 -0.13 -10.55
C PRO A 277 9.00 -0.56 -9.16
N CYS A 278 7.96 0.06 -8.60
CA CYS A 278 7.36 -0.29 -7.31
C CYS A 278 6.02 0.41 -7.10
N CYS A 279 5.25 -0.02 -6.07
CA CYS A 279 3.95 0.54 -5.72
C CYS A 279 3.99 1.99 -5.18
N ILE A 280 5.18 2.52 -4.86
CA ILE A 280 5.35 3.89 -4.35
C ILE A 280 5.70 4.89 -5.45
N SER A 281 6.32 4.42 -6.52
CA SER A 281 6.79 5.30 -7.60
C SER A 281 5.74 6.28 -8.14
N PRO A 282 4.46 5.90 -8.33
CA PRO A 282 3.44 6.85 -8.81
C PRO A 282 3.10 7.96 -7.80
N PHE A 283 3.48 7.80 -6.53
CA PHE A 283 3.22 8.78 -5.46
C PHE A 283 4.44 9.65 -5.15
N SER A 284 5.60 9.39 -5.76
CA SER A 284 6.87 10.02 -5.41
C SER A 284 7.48 10.88 -6.51
N THR A 285 6.89 10.93 -7.70
CA THR A 285 7.31 11.80 -8.82
C THR A 285 6.12 12.32 -9.59
N SER A 286 6.22 13.54 -10.10
CA SER A 286 5.25 14.12 -11.03
C SER A 286 5.48 13.69 -12.48
N ASP A 287 6.67 13.16 -12.79
CA ASP A 287 7.03 12.64 -14.11
C ASP A 287 6.65 11.16 -14.23
N TYR A 288 5.35 10.90 -14.40
CA TYR A 288 4.81 9.56 -14.48
C TYR A 288 5.39 8.75 -15.65
N SER A 289 5.63 9.39 -16.80
CA SER A 289 6.14 8.71 -17.99
C SER A 289 7.53 8.10 -17.77
N SER A 290 8.36 8.75 -16.95
CA SER A 290 9.73 8.29 -16.65
C SER A 290 9.79 7.00 -15.83
N ILE A 291 8.72 6.63 -15.17
CA ILE A 291 8.63 5.39 -14.36
C ILE A 291 7.99 4.22 -15.09
N ILE A 292 7.52 4.38 -16.33
CA ILE A 292 6.94 3.30 -17.13
C ILE A 292 8.05 2.47 -17.76
N LEU A 293 8.21 1.24 -17.29
CA LEU A 293 9.28 0.33 -17.73
C LEU A 293 8.85 -0.59 -18.88
N GLY A 294 7.57 -0.69 -19.17
CA GLY A 294 6.95 -1.45 -20.24
C GLY A 294 5.46 -1.58 -20.04
N ASN A 295 4.77 -2.36 -20.90
CA ASN A 295 3.35 -2.65 -20.78
C ASN A 295 3.10 -4.15 -21.03
N VAL A 296 2.43 -4.83 -20.07
CA VAL A 296 2.19 -6.29 -20.12
C VAL A 296 1.15 -6.71 -21.16
N PHE A 297 0.39 -5.78 -21.72
CA PHE A 297 -0.54 -6.04 -22.81
C PHE A 297 0.14 -5.94 -24.19
N GLU A 298 1.36 -5.37 -24.23
CA GLU A 298 2.15 -5.16 -25.45
C GLU A 298 3.33 -6.13 -25.58
N SER A 299 3.89 -6.56 -24.43
CA SER A 299 5.11 -7.39 -24.38
C SER A 299 5.04 -8.43 -23.25
N PRO A 300 5.67 -9.62 -23.44
CA PRO A 300 5.79 -10.60 -22.38
C PRO A 300 6.46 -10.04 -21.13
N LEU A 301 5.94 -10.41 -19.96
CA LEU A 301 6.43 -9.92 -18.67
C LEU A 301 7.92 -10.17 -18.47
N LYS A 302 8.44 -11.33 -18.90
CA LYS A 302 9.86 -11.67 -18.83
C LYS A 302 10.74 -10.70 -19.65
N GLU A 303 10.27 -10.29 -20.83
CA GLU A 303 11.01 -9.34 -21.68
C GLU A 303 11.05 -7.96 -21.04
N ILE A 304 9.98 -7.52 -20.41
CA ILE A 304 9.94 -6.24 -19.66
C ILE A 304 10.89 -6.33 -18.46
N TRP A 305 10.79 -7.40 -17.65
CA TRP A 305 11.57 -7.56 -16.41
C TRP A 305 13.08 -7.62 -16.66
N LEU A 306 13.49 -8.29 -17.73
CA LEU A 306 14.89 -8.42 -18.14
C LEU A 306 15.30 -7.37 -19.19
N GLY A 307 14.39 -6.50 -19.62
CA GLY A 307 14.61 -5.48 -20.66
C GLY A 307 15.53 -4.36 -20.21
N SER A 308 16.02 -3.59 -21.19
CA SER A 308 16.98 -2.51 -20.96
C SER A 308 16.46 -1.45 -20.00
N LYS A 309 15.22 -0.98 -20.15
CA LYS A 309 14.60 0.03 -19.27
C LYS A 309 14.64 -0.40 -17.80
N TYR A 310 14.26 -1.65 -17.50
CA TYR A 310 14.24 -2.18 -16.12
C TYR A 310 15.67 -2.38 -15.59
N ARG A 311 16.60 -2.88 -16.44
CA ARG A 311 18.01 -3.01 -16.05
C ARG A 311 18.67 -1.65 -15.76
N ASP A 312 18.42 -0.67 -16.60
CA ASP A 312 18.99 0.68 -16.42
C ASP A 312 18.40 1.35 -15.16
N PHE A 313 17.10 1.16 -14.91
CA PHE A 313 16.49 1.59 -13.64
C PHE A 313 17.18 0.94 -12.43
N ARG A 314 17.42 -0.38 -12.44
CA ARG A 314 18.09 -1.09 -11.33
C ARG A 314 19.54 -0.62 -11.15
N LYS A 315 20.27 -0.37 -12.23
CA LYS A 315 21.64 0.16 -12.18
C LYS A 315 21.66 1.55 -11.56
N THR A 316 20.82 2.46 -12.06
CA THR A 316 20.75 3.84 -11.57
C THR A 316 20.25 3.89 -10.13
N HIS A 317 19.31 3.04 -9.76
CA HIS A 317 18.78 2.95 -8.39
C HIS A 317 19.86 2.67 -7.33
N GLN A 318 20.97 2.04 -7.67
CA GLN A 318 22.05 1.68 -6.75
C GLN A 318 23.18 2.74 -6.67
N THR A 319 23.09 3.81 -7.45
CA THR A 319 24.10 4.88 -7.48
C THR A 319 23.76 6.01 -6.51
N ASP A 320 24.67 6.98 -6.37
CA ASP A 320 24.44 8.21 -5.59
C ASP A 320 23.45 9.18 -6.27
N THR A 321 23.09 8.91 -7.53
CA THR A 321 22.12 9.67 -8.31
C THR A 321 20.97 8.75 -8.77
N PRO A 322 20.10 8.30 -7.84
CA PRO A 322 19.01 7.40 -8.17
C PRO A 322 17.94 8.07 -9.03
N PRO A 323 17.04 7.30 -9.65
CA PRO A 323 15.87 7.86 -10.34
C PRO A 323 15.09 8.79 -9.43
N LYS A 324 14.50 9.85 -9.99
CA LYS A 324 13.76 10.87 -9.23
C LYS A 324 12.72 10.29 -8.28
N CYS A 325 11.99 9.26 -8.70
CA CYS A 325 11.02 8.57 -7.86
C CYS A 325 11.62 7.85 -6.63
N CYS A 326 12.92 7.64 -6.60
CA CYS A 326 13.63 7.02 -5.47
C CYS A 326 14.28 8.06 -4.56
N GLN A 327 14.51 9.30 -5.06
CA GLN A 327 15.10 10.37 -4.27
C GLN A 327 14.15 10.77 -3.14
N GLY A 328 14.60 10.69 -1.90
CA GLY A 328 13.78 11.03 -0.74
C GLY A 328 12.57 10.11 -0.51
N CYS A 329 12.53 8.98 -1.18
CA CYS A 329 11.49 7.98 -0.95
C CYS A 329 11.49 7.58 0.52
N GLY A 330 10.36 7.78 1.21
CA GLY A 330 10.19 7.50 2.64
C GLY A 330 10.17 6.00 3.00
N ILE A 331 10.46 5.12 2.06
CA ILE A 331 10.51 3.65 2.21
C ILE A 331 11.80 3.13 2.83
N LEU A 332 12.66 4.01 3.25
CA LEU A 332 13.90 3.68 3.95
C LEU A 332 13.76 2.67 5.08
N TRP A 333 12.54 2.43 5.50
CA TRP A 333 12.15 1.70 6.69
C TRP A 333 11.23 0.51 6.43
N SER A 334 10.77 0.28 5.23
CA SER A 334 9.76 -0.74 4.93
C SER A 334 10.32 -1.96 4.19
N LEU A 335 11.57 -2.23 4.43
CA LEU A 335 12.24 -3.39 3.83
C LEU A 335 12.49 -4.47 4.87
#